data_3aa644fc8346012d6423c9fa6de3bc17
#
_entry.id   3aa644fc8346012d6423c9fa6de3bc17
#
_cell.length_a   1.000
_cell.length_b   1.000
_cell.length_c   1.000
_cell.angle_alpha   90.00
_cell.angle_beta   90.00
_cell.angle_gamma   90.00
#
_symmetry.space_group_name_H-M   'P 1'
#
loop_
_entity.id
_entity.type
_entity.pdbx_description
1 polymer ?
#
loop_
_entity_poly.entity_id
_entity_poly.type
_entity_poly.pdbx_seq_one_letter_code
_entity_poly.pdbx_strand_id
1 'polypeptide(L)'
;MAVSSRNVYYRVWQSFLEGEYYLCVSNEILEEYAEVLSRNISVNVARYIVYAILERNNVRQINPSYKWNLITADPDDNKFVDCAISANARFIVTEDHHFNVLRTIPFPKVGIISIDEFLEKLQSR
;
A
#
# COMPACT_ATOMS: atom_id res chain seq x y z
N MET A 1 -7.83 -17.39 18.68
CA MET A 1 -8.86 -16.35 18.57
C MET A 1 -8.69 -15.62 17.25
N ALA A 2 -9.73 -15.55 16.47
CA ALA A 2 -9.67 -14.84 15.20
C ALA A 2 -9.74 -13.34 15.43
N VAL A 3 -8.82 -12.60 14.82
CA VAL A 3 -8.83 -11.13 14.85
C VAL A 3 -9.71 -10.67 13.71
N SER A 4 -10.70 -9.81 13.98
CA SER A 4 -11.55 -9.28 12.92
C SER A 4 -10.71 -8.44 11.95
N SER A 5 -11.11 -8.37 10.67
CA SER A 5 -10.41 -7.55 9.68
C SER A 5 -10.31 -6.08 10.09
N ARG A 6 -11.32 -5.59 10.82
CA ARG A 6 -11.32 -4.22 11.35
C ARG A 6 -10.15 -4.00 12.31
N ASN A 7 -9.89 -4.98 13.21
CA ASN A 7 -8.77 -4.88 14.15
C ASN A 7 -7.42 -4.97 13.44
N VAL A 8 -7.33 -5.78 12.40
CA VAL A 8 -6.11 -5.92 11.60
C VAL A 8 -5.77 -4.58 10.93
N TYR A 9 -6.73 -3.95 10.28
CA TYR A 9 -6.51 -2.65 9.63
C TYR A 9 -6.13 -1.57 10.65
N TYR A 10 -6.79 -1.54 11.79
CA TYR A 10 -6.46 -0.59 12.84
C TYR A 10 -5.02 -0.77 13.32
N ARG A 11 -4.60 -2.01 13.53
CA ARG A 11 -3.24 -2.31 14.02
C ARG A 11 -2.17 -1.93 13.00
N VAL A 12 -2.44 -2.14 11.72
CA VAL A 12 -1.53 -1.73 10.65
C VAL A 12 -1.40 -0.21 10.62
N TRP A 13 -2.52 0.51 10.74
CA TRP A 13 -2.51 1.97 10.80
C TRP A 13 -1.77 2.47 12.04
N GLN A 14 -2.01 1.85 13.19
CA GLN A 14 -1.33 2.21 14.44
C GLN A 14 0.18 2.02 14.31
N SER A 15 0.62 0.91 13.74
CA SER A 15 2.05 0.64 13.51
C SER A 15 2.68 1.68 12.58
N PHE A 16 1.92 2.15 11.58
CA PHE A 16 2.37 3.23 10.72
C PHE A 16 2.58 4.52 11.51
N LEU A 17 1.62 4.88 12.34
CA LEU A 17 1.72 6.10 13.16
C LEU A 17 2.89 6.02 14.15
N GLU A 18 3.24 4.84 14.59
CA GLU A 18 4.37 4.61 15.48
C GLU A 18 5.71 4.52 14.75
N GLY A 19 5.71 4.60 13.41
CA GLY A 19 6.92 4.60 12.63
C GLY A 19 7.56 3.24 12.44
N GLU A 20 6.79 2.16 12.57
CA GLU A 20 7.34 0.81 12.52
C GLU A 20 7.67 0.33 11.12
N TYR A 21 7.22 1.03 10.08
CA TYR A 21 7.57 0.74 8.69
C TYR A 21 7.51 2.02 7.87
N TYR A 22 8.12 1.96 6.69
CA TYR A 22 8.03 3.04 5.71
C TYR A 22 6.90 2.75 4.73
N LEU A 23 6.07 3.76 4.49
CA LEU A 23 5.02 3.69 3.48
C LEU A 23 5.49 4.41 2.23
N CYS A 24 5.44 3.73 1.08
CA CYS A 24 5.80 4.32 -0.21
C CYS A 24 4.52 4.67 -0.96
N VAL A 25 4.41 5.91 -1.39
CA VAL A 25 3.23 6.40 -2.11
C VAL A 25 3.66 7.27 -3.28
N SER A 26 2.79 7.38 -4.28
CA SER A 26 2.89 8.35 -5.36
C SER A 26 1.69 9.30 -5.28
N ASN A 27 1.70 10.36 -6.09
CA ASN A 27 0.55 11.25 -6.17
C ASN A 27 -0.70 10.49 -6.63
N GLU A 28 -0.56 9.57 -7.60
CA GLU A 28 -1.69 8.78 -8.08
C GLU A 28 -2.27 7.90 -6.98
N ILE A 29 -1.41 7.30 -6.16
CA ILE A 29 -1.86 6.47 -5.03
C ILE A 29 -2.59 7.32 -4.00
N LEU A 30 -2.07 8.49 -3.67
CA LEU A 30 -2.72 9.40 -2.71
C LEU A 30 -4.07 9.86 -3.23
N GLU A 31 -4.18 10.15 -4.52
CA GLU A 31 -5.46 10.50 -5.15
C GLU A 31 -6.47 9.36 -5.04
N GLU A 32 -6.03 8.11 -5.26
CA GLU A 32 -6.91 6.97 -5.11
C GLU A 32 -7.36 6.78 -3.65
N TYR A 33 -6.45 6.93 -2.70
CA TYR A 33 -6.80 6.87 -1.28
C TYR A 33 -7.87 7.91 -0.94
N ALA A 34 -7.68 9.15 -1.40
CA ALA A 34 -8.63 10.22 -1.16
C ALA A 34 -10.00 9.91 -1.78
N GLU A 35 -9.99 9.40 -3.00
CA GLU A 35 -11.23 9.06 -3.72
C GLU A 35 -11.99 7.93 -3.03
N VAL A 36 -11.30 6.84 -2.70
CA VAL A 36 -11.92 5.68 -2.09
C VAL A 36 -12.45 6.01 -0.69
N LEU A 37 -11.67 6.73 0.11
CA LEU A 37 -12.09 7.12 1.46
C LEU A 37 -13.24 8.11 1.43
N SER A 38 -13.22 9.07 0.48
CA SER A 38 -14.30 10.04 0.33
C SER A 38 -15.62 9.36 -0.05
N ARG A 39 -15.53 8.36 -0.93
CA ARG A 39 -16.69 7.64 -1.42
C ARG A 39 -17.26 6.69 -0.37
N ASN A 40 -16.42 6.00 0.37
CA ASN A 40 -16.84 4.94 1.29
C ASN A 40 -17.06 5.40 2.72
N ILE A 41 -16.43 6.51 3.14
CA ILE A 41 -16.54 7.01 4.51
C ILE A 41 -17.00 8.46 4.50
N SER A 42 -16.07 9.40 4.26
CA SER A 42 -16.39 10.82 4.18
C SER A 42 -15.21 11.60 3.61
N VAL A 43 -15.51 12.81 3.08
CA VAL A 43 -14.48 13.72 2.61
C VAL A 43 -13.58 14.17 3.75
N ASN A 44 -14.13 14.37 4.94
CA ASN A 44 -13.36 14.81 6.10
C ASN A 44 -12.38 13.74 6.55
N VAL A 45 -12.80 12.48 6.58
CA VAL A 45 -11.90 11.36 6.92
C VAL A 45 -10.80 11.21 5.87
N ALA A 46 -11.16 11.33 4.59
CA ALA A 46 -10.17 11.25 3.51
C ALA A 46 -9.08 12.32 3.67
N ARG A 47 -9.49 13.55 3.93
CA ARG A 47 -8.54 14.65 4.15
C ARG A 47 -7.63 14.39 5.36
N TYR A 48 -8.22 13.91 6.45
CA TYR A 48 -7.46 13.60 7.67
C TYR A 48 -6.41 12.54 7.40
N ILE A 49 -6.79 11.44 6.75
CA ILE A 49 -5.89 10.31 6.49
C ILE A 49 -4.75 10.74 5.56
N VAL A 50 -5.08 11.43 4.45
CA VAL A 50 -4.04 11.88 3.49
C VAL A 50 -3.10 12.88 4.17
N TYR A 51 -3.64 13.81 4.94
CA TYR A 51 -2.82 14.78 5.67
C TYR A 51 -1.92 14.07 6.67
N ALA A 52 -2.46 13.10 7.42
CA ALA A 52 -1.67 12.33 8.37
C ALA A 52 -0.52 11.58 7.69
N ILE A 53 -0.77 11.01 6.52
CA ILE A 53 0.29 10.35 5.74
C ILE A 53 1.38 11.34 5.35
N LEU A 54 1.00 12.50 4.82
CA LEU A 54 1.97 13.50 4.35
C LEU A 54 2.80 14.11 5.47
N GLU A 55 2.29 14.11 6.69
CA GLU A 55 2.98 14.70 7.83
C GLU A 55 3.97 13.74 8.51
N ARG A 56 3.96 12.44 8.15
CA ARG A 56 4.82 11.46 8.82
C ARG A 56 6.21 11.42 8.19
N ASN A 57 7.22 11.18 9.05
CA ASN A 57 8.62 11.05 8.60
C ASN A 57 8.90 9.70 7.93
N ASN A 58 8.03 8.71 8.15
CA ASN A 58 8.18 7.37 7.60
C ASN A 58 7.36 7.16 6.31
N VAL A 59 7.23 8.22 5.53
CA VAL A 59 6.59 8.19 4.20
C VAL A 59 7.62 8.56 3.15
N ARG A 60 7.68 7.76 2.08
CA ARG A 60 8.48 8.05 0.91
C ARG A 60 7.54 8.35 -0.24
N GLN A 61 7.54 9.58 -0.70
CA GLN A 61 6.70 9.99 -1.82
C GLN A 61 7.54 9.96 -3.09
N ILE A 62 7.20 9.04 -3.98
CA ILE A 62 7.95 8.78 -5.21
C ILE A 62 6.96 8.70 -6.36
N ASN A 63 7.18 9.53 -7.40
CA ASN A 63 6.36 9.52 -8.61
C ASN A 63 7.16 8.85 -9.72
N PRO A 64 6.81 7.59 -10.07
CA PRO A 64 7.57 6.86 -11.08
C PRO A 64 7.45 7.51 -12.45
N SER A 65 8.56 7.54 -13.19
CA SER A 65 8.58 8.02 -14.57
C SER A 65 8.42 6.88 -15.57
N TYR A 66 8.63 5.64 -15.14
CA TYR A 66 8.53 4.46 -16.01
C TYR A 66 7.30 3.64 -15.66
N LYS A 67 6.58 3.20 -16.68
CA LYS A 67 5.37 2.37 -16.53
C LYS A 67 5.67 0.96 -17.00
N TRP A 68 5.65 0.00 -16.07
CA TRP A 68 5.98 -1.39 -16.35
C TRP A 68 4.82 -2.17 -16.95
N ASN A 69 3.58 -1.77 -16.68
CA ASN A 69 2.35 -2.40 -17.20
C ASN A 69 2.30 -3.92 -16.95
N LEU A 70 2.68 -4.34 -15.76
CA LEU A 70 2.77 -5.77 -15.44
C LEU A 70 1.42 -6.42 -15.14
N ILE A 71 0.45 -5.64 -14.69
CA ILE A 71 -0.90 -6.13 -14.42
C ILE A 71 -1.81 -5.74 -15.56
N THR A 72 -2.30 -6.74 -16.30
CA THR A 72 -3.17 -6.51 -17.46
C THR A 72 -4.65 -6.68 -17.12
N ALA A 73 -4.95 -7.49 -16.11
CA ALA A 73 -6.34 -7.75 -15.69
C ALA A 73 -7.03 -6.49 -15.17
N ASP A 74 -6.30 -5.65 -14.45
CA ASP A 74 -6.78 -4.35 -13.98
C ASP A 74 -5.63 -3.35 -14.07
N PRO A 75 -5.54 -2.61 -15.18
CA PRO A 75 -4.43 -1.66 -15.38
C PRO A 75 -4.33 -0.57 -14.31
N ASP A 76 -5.43 -0.27 -13.61
CA ASP A 76 -5.45 0.73 -12.56
C ASP A 76 -4.57 0.32 -11.36
N ASP A 77 -4.31 -0.98 -11.19
CA ASP A 77 -3.44 -1.50 -10.14
C ASP A 77 -1.95 -1.22 -10.40
N ASN A 78 -1.59 -0.89 -11.63
CA ASN A 78 -0.18 -0.69 -12.00
C ASN A 78 0.47 0.50 -11.29
N LYS A 79 -0.30 1.48 -10.83
CA LYS A 79 0.26 2.60 -10.06
C LYS A 79 0.97 2.11 -8.79
N PHE A 80 0.43 1.09 -8.14
CA PHE A 80 1.03 0.51 -6.94
C PHE A 80 2.31 -0.26 -7.28
N VAL A 81 2.29 -1.01 -8.37
CA VAL A 81 3.46 -1.78 -8.82
C VAL A 81 4.59 -0.84 -9.21
N ASP A 82 4.31 0.16 -10.02
CA ASP A 82 5.31 1.11 -10.50
C ASP A 82 5.93 1.89 -9.33
N CYS A 83 5.12 2.28 -8.36
CA CYS A 83 5.61 2.95 -7.17
C CYS A 83 6.52 2.03 -6.34
N ALA A 84 6.11 0.79 -6.13
CA ALA A 84 6.89 -0.17 -5.37
C ALA A 84 8.26 -0.43 -6.01
N ILE A 85 8.30 -0.56 -7.33
CA ILE A 85 9.55 -0.77 -8.06
C ILE A 85 10.45 0.46 -7.95
N SER A 86 9.91 1.64 -8.19
CA SER A 86 10.68 2.90 -8.13
C SER A 86 11.21 3.18 -6.73
N ALA A 87 10.45 2.83 -5.71
CA ALA A 87 10.84 3.03 -4.32
C ALA A 87 11.70 1.90 -3.77
N ASN A 88 11.87 0.82 -4.55
CA ASN A 88 12.53 -0.40 -4.08
C ASN A 88 11.88 -0.93 -2.81
N ALA A 89 10.55 -0.92 -2.78
CA ALA A 89 9.77 -1.41 -1.65
C ALA A 89 9.92 -2.94 -1.52
N ARG A 90 9.91 -3.42 -0.29
CA ARG A 90 10.02 -4.87 -0.05
C ARG A 90 8.76 -5.61 -0.45
N PHE A 91 7.59 -5.00 -0.19
CA PHE A 91 6.31 -5.67 -0.39
C PHE A 91 5.26 -4.71 -0.89
N ILE A 92 4.33 -5.26 -1.69
CA ILE A 92 2.99 -4.69 -1.83
C ILE A 92 2.09 -5.51 -0.93
N VAL A 93 1.39 -4.86 -0.02
CA VAL A 93 0.44 -5.50 0.89
C VAL A 93 -0.94 -5.40 0.27
N THR A 94 -1.52 -6.52 -0.12
CA THR A 94 -2.79 -6.52 -0.85
C THR A 94 -3.55 -7.82 -0.63
N GLU A 95 -4.89 -7.72 -0.68
CA GLU A 95 -5.78 -8.87 -0.71
C GLU A 95 -6.27 -9.16 -2.13
N ASP A 96 -5.92 -8.31 -3.11
CA ASP A 96 -6.38 -8.44 -4.48
C ASP A 96 -5.56 -9.49 -5.23
N HIS A 97 -6.25 -10.51 -5.73
CA HIS A 97 -5.61 -11.62 -6.44
C HIS A 97 -4.97 -11.20 -7.78
N HIS A 98 -5.35 -10.05 -8.35
CA HIS A 98 -4.73 -9.55 -9.59
C HIS A 98 -3.22 -9.35 -9.43
N PHE A 99 -2.75 -9.04 -8.22
CA PHE A 99 -1.33 -8.87 -7.96
C PHE A 99 -0.53 -10.17 -7.96
N ASN A 100 -1.22 -11.33 -7.92
CA ASN A 100 -0.52 -12.62 -7.90
C ASN A 100 0.30 -12.88 -9.17
N VAL A 101 -0.04 -12.22 -10.28
CA VAL A 101 0.75 -12.34 -11.52
C VAL A 101 2.21 -11.93 -11.31
N LEU A 102 2.47 -11.04 -10.36
CA LEU A 102 3.82 -10.55 -10.07
C LEU A 102 4.72 -11.66 -9.52
N ARG A 103 4.15 -12.71 -8.93
CA ARG A 103 4.91 -13.86 -8.41
C ARG A 103 5.57 -14.66 -9.53
N THR A 104 5.05 -14.56 -10.75
CA THR A 104 5.56 -15.29 -11.91
C THR A 104 6.59 -14.49 -12.70
N ILE A 105 6.79 -13.22 -12.37
CA ILE A 105 7.68 -12.33 -13.10
C ILE A 105 9.04 -12.32 -12.41
N PRO A 106 10.11 -12.77 -13.10
CA PRO A 106 11.43 -12.83 -12.48
C PRO A 106 12.11 -11.48 -12.33
N PHE A 107 11.78 -10.52 -13.21
CA PHE A 107 12.35 -9.18 -13.18
C PHE A 107 11.41 -8.20 -13.86
N PRO A 108 11.11 -7.04 -13.24
CA PRO A 108 11.50 -6.64 -11.88
C PRO A 108 10.79 -7.48 -10.82
N LYS A 109 11.46 -7.75 -9.70
CA LYS A 109 10.91 -8.59 -8.64
C LYS A 109 10.23 -7.73 -7.59
N VAL A 110 8.96 -8.00 -7.32
CA VAL A 110 8.17 -7.32 -6.27
C VAL A 110 7.54 -8.38 -5.38
N GLY A 111 7.76 -8.26 -4.08
CA GLY A 111 7.14 -9.17 -3.11
C GLY A 111 5.68 -8.81 -2.87
N ILE A 112 4.81 -9.82 -2.81
CA ILE A 112 3.39 -9.65 -2.55
C ILE A 112 3.05 -10.41 -1.28
N ILE A 113 2.42 -9.74 -0.32
CA ILE A 113 1.98 -10.38 0.92
C ILE A 113 0.59 -9.90 1.29
N SER A 114 -0.11 -10.71 2.08
CA SER A 114 -1.40 -10.33 2.63
C SER A 114 -1.23 -9.38 3.82
N ILE A 115 -2.31 -8.74 4.23
CA ILE A 115 -2.27 -7.87 5.40
C ILE A 115 -1.97 -8.66 6.68
N ASP A 116 -2.47 -9.89 6.78
CA ASP A 116 -2.19 -10.75 7.93
C ASP A 116 -0.71 -11.12 8.00
N GLU A 117 -0.12 -11.49 6.87
CA GLU A 117 1.32 -11.79 6.79
C GLU A 117 2.17 -10.57 7.14
N PHE A 118 1.75 -9.39 6.69
CA PHE A 118 2.45 -8.16 7.00
C PHE A 118 2.43 -7.88 8.51
N LEU A 119 1.27 -8.04 9.13
CA LEU A 119 1.13 -7.83 10.57
C LEU A 119 2.00 -8.80 11.36
N GLU A 120 2.07 -10.07 10.93
CA GLU A 120 2.96 -11.05 11.55
C GLU A 120 4.42 -10.62 11.46
N LYS A 121 4.84 -10.09 10.31
CA LYS A 121 6.21 -9.61 10.15
C LYS A 121 6.51 -8.43 11.06
N LEU A 122 5.57 -7.55 11.29
CA LEU A 122 5.73 -6.44 12.21
C LEU A 122 5.88 -6.92 13.66
N GLN A 123 5.16 -7.96 14.03
CA GLN A 123 5.18 -8.50 15.39
C GLN A 123 6.40 -9.34 15.70
N SER A 124 7.03 -9.93 14.68
CA SER A 124 8.15 -10.83 14.86
C SER A 124 9.52 -10.16 14.85
N ARG A 125 9.55 -8.84 14.79
CA ARG A 125 10.82 -8.07 14.78
C ARG A 125 11.47 -8.01 16.16
#